data_0172969c4006fafa961aa49027bc5a64
#
_entry.id   0172969c4006fafa961aa49027bc5a64
#
_cell.length_a   1.000
_cell.length_b   1.000
_cell.length_c   1.000
_cell.angle_alpha   90.00
_cell.angle_beta   90.00
_cell.angle_gamma   90.00
#
_symmetry.space_group_name_H-M   'P 1'
#
loop_
_entity.id
_entity.type
_entity.pdbx_description
1 polymer ?
#
loop_
_entity_poly.entity_id
_entity_poly.type
_entity_poly.pdbx_seq_one_letter_code
_entity_poly.pdbx_strand_id
1 'polypeptide(L)'
;MELATLSIVGLITIAVLSLWAFLEGRIALLKESLLSGILLAVADLFVEFLGTTMGKWEYVDSVLFLEDRVPVELLPIFFSLGMLITFVYEWLNESEWEVSLSLSLNIIILLGVSVYVFRTFNDQPVALVMISVPIGIWGLMQIDERRMKALSIMFAGFVGLADYVVEVMIMKSGGYGYSAGFRAETPLTYSMVIMAIFGVIEWRRKRRANTSLLDAAS
;
A
#
# COMPACT_ATOMS: atom_id res chain seq x y z
N MET A 1 -8.86 -9.69 15.84
CA MET A 1 -9.30 -8.27 15.92
C MET A 1 -10.39 -8.12 14.87
N GLU A 2 -11.55 -7.64 15.25
CA GLU A 2 -12.69 -7.53 14.33
C GLU A 2 -12.43 -6.45 13.26
N LEU A 3 -12.88 -6.68 12.02
CA LEU A 3 -12.78 -5.70 10.93
C LEU A 3 -13.40 -4.35 11.29
N ALA A 4 -14.52 -4.37 12.03
CA ALA A 4 -15.16 -3.16 12.52
C ALA A 4 -14.23 -2.31 13.41
N THR A 5 -13.44 -2.95 14.28
CA THR A 5 -12.44 -2.26 15.11
C THR A 5 -11.35 -1.61 14.27
N LEU A 6 -10.82 -2.32 13.27
CA LEU A 6 -9.84 -1.78 12.33
C LEU A 6 -10.39 -0.61 11.53
N SER A 7 -11.65 -0.71 11.09
CA SER A 7 -12.35 0.35 10.38
C SER A 7 -12.46 1.62 11.22
N ILE A 8 -12.82 1.50 12.50
CA ILE A 8 -12.88 2.63 13.45
C ILE A 8 -11.48 3.26 13.60
N VAL A 9 -10.43 2.45 13.77
CA VAL A 9 -9.04 2.93 13.83
C VAL A 9 -8.68 3.68 12.54
N GLY A 10 -9.07 3.15 11.37
CA GLY A 10 -8.90 3.82 10.09
C GLY A 10 -9.58 5.19 10.05
N LEU A 11 -10.84 5.29 10.46
CA LEU A 11 -11.58 6.57 10.52
C LEU A 11 -10.92 7.58 11.47
N ILE A 12 -10.48 7.14 12.65
CA ILE A 12 -9.74 7.99 13.59
C ILE A 12 -8.43 8.47 12.95
N THR A 13 -7.69 7.59 12.28
CA THR A 13 -6.44 7.95 11.59
C THR A 13 -6.69 9.01 10.51
N ILE A 14 -7.72 8.85 9.68
CA ILE A 14 -8.12 9.85 8.67
C ILE A 14 -8.39 11.20 9.33
N ALA A 15 -9.18 11.22 10.40
CA ALA A 15 -9.52 12.45 11.11
C ALA A 15 -8.29 13.13 11.72
N VAL A 16 -7.43 12.38 12.40
CA VAL A 16 -6.20 12.89 13.03
C VAL A 16 -5.24 13.45 12.00
N LEU A 17 -4.94 12.70 10.93
CA LEU A 17 -4.02 13.17 9.88
C LEU A 17 -4.56 14.39 9.15
N SER A 18 -5.87 14.43 8.87
CA SER A 18 -6.52 15.56 8.21
C SER A 18 -6.48 16.81 9.09
N LEU A 19 -6.81 16.66 10.38
CA LEU A 19 -6.78 17.77 11.34
C LEU A 19 -5.36 18.30 11.53
N TRP A 20 -4.38 17.40 11.69
CA TRP A 20 -2.99 17.79 11.83
C TRP A 20 -2.50 18.57 10.61
N ALA A 21 -2.72 18.05 9.38
CA ALA A 21 -2.30 18.74 8.16
C ALA A 21 -2.99 20.09 7.98
N PHE A 22 -4.24 20.23 8.41
CA PHE A 22 -4.99 21.47 8.38
C PHE A 22 -4.40 22.49 9.37
N LEU A 23 -4.14 22.10 10.61
CA LEU A 23 -3.59 22.97 11.66
C LEU A 23 -2.17 23.45 11.32
N GLU A 24 -1.35 22.59 10.70
CA GLU A 24 0.00 22.93 10.23
C GLU A 24 0.01 23.70 8.89
N GLY A 25 -1.16 24.01 8.33
CA GLY A 25 -1.26 24.70 7.05
C GLY A 25 -0.76 23.90 5.84
N ARG A 26 -0.56 22.58 6.00
CA ARG A 26 -0.04 21.67 4.96
C ARG A 26 -1.15 21.16 4.02
N ILE A 27 -1.93 22.08 3.45
CA ILE A 27 -3.09 21.76 2.61
C ILE A 27 -2.71 20.97 1.35
N ALA A 28 -1.54 21.24 0.78
CA ALA A 28 -1.05 20.49 -0.38
C ALA A 28 -0.81 19.02 -0.04
N LEU A 29 -0.19 18.76 1.11
CA LEU A 29 0.04 17.40 1.63
C LEU A 29 -1.29 16.69 1.93
N LEU A 30 -2.26 17.39 2.53
CA LEU A 30 -3.59 16.85 2.76
C LEU A 30 -4.26 16.41 1.45
N LYS A 31 -4.23 17.26 0.41
CA LYS A 31 -4.80 16.89 -0.91
C LYS A 31 -4.09 15.70 -1.55
N GLU A 32 -2.78 15.59 -1.39
CA GLU A 32 -2.02 14.42 -1.88
C GLU A 32 -2.36 13.16 -1.11
N SER A 33 -2.45 13.25 0.21
CA SER A 33 -2.78 12.11 1.06
C SER A 33 -4.20 11.60 0.81
N LEU A 34 -5.19 12.48 0.66
CA LEU A 34 -6.56 12.10 0.30
C LEU A 34 -6.61 11.35 -1.04
N LEU A 35 -5.86 11.81 -2.05
CA LEU A 35 -5.79 11.10 -3.32
C LEU A 35 -5.16 9.72 -3.17
N SER A 36 -4.06 9.61 -2.43
CA SER A 36 -3.41 8.32 -2.17
C SER A 36 -4.34 7.38 -1.41
N GLY A 37 -5.12 7.92 -0.46
CA GLY A 37 -6.17 7.18 0.24
C GLY A 37 -7.21 6.61 -0.73
N ILE A 38 -7.74 7.43 -1.63
CA ILE A 38 -8.69 7.00 -2.66
C ILE A 38 -8.07 5.92 -3.55
N LEU A 39 -6.85 6.15 -4.05
CA LEU A 39 -6.17 5.22 -4.95
C LEU A 39 -5.97 3.85 -4.30
N LEU A 40 -5.51 3.82 -3.05
CA LEU A 40 -5.28 2.56 -2.35
C LEU A 40 -6.60 1.85 -2.02
N ALA A 41 -7.61 2.57 -1.54
CA ALA A 41 -8.92 1.99 -1.23
C ALA A 41 -9.60 1.40 -2.49
N VAL A 42 -9.52 2.09 -3.63
CA VAL A 42 -10.07 1.59 -4.91
C VAL A 42 -9.27 0.38 -5.42
N ALA A 43 -7.94 0.44 -5.34
CA ALA A 43 -7.09 -0.69 -5.77
C ALA A 43 -7.35 -1.93 -4.92
N ASP A 44 -7.44 -1.77 -3.60
CA ASP A 44 -7.76 -2.85 -2.68
C ASP A 44 -9.16 -3.42 -2.93
N LEU A 45 -10.17 -2.56 -3.04
CA LEU A 45 -11.54 -2.99 -3.33
C LEU A 45 -11.60 -3.84 -4.62
N PHE A 46 -10.82 -3.48 -5.64
CA PHE A 46 -10.73 -4.26 -6.88
C PHE A 46 -10.07 -5.62 -6.65
N VAL A 47 -8.98 -5.67 -5.87
CA VAL A 47 -8.29 -6.92 -5.52
C VAL A 47 -9.20 -7.83 -4.69
N GLU A 48 -9.88 -7.27 -3.70
CA GLU A 48 -10.81 -7.99 -2.83
C GLU A 48 -12.00 -8.56 -3.62
N PHE A 49 -12.59 -7.76 -4.49
CA PHE A 49 -13.68 -8.20 -5.36
C PHE A 49 -13.24 -9.35 -6.28
N LEU A 50 -12.07 -9.26 -6.90
CA LEU A 50 -11.54 -10.33 -7.73
C LEU A 50 -11.27 -11.60 -6.89
N GLY A 51 -10.62 -11.46 -5.75
CA GLY A 51 -10.23 -12.59 -4.92
C GLY A 51 -11.43 -13.35 -4.35
N THR A 52 -12.43 -12.64 -3.87
CA THR A 52 -13.67 -13.24 -3.35
C THR A 52 -14.53 -13.84 -4.47
N THR A 53 -14.60 -13.17 -5.64
CA THR A 53 -15.32 -13.72 -6.81
C THR A 53 -14.68 -14.99 -7.34
N MET A 54 -13.35 -15.09 -7.30
CA MET A 54 -12.61 -16.29 -7.70
C MET A 54 -12.57 -17.37 -6.62
N GLY A 55 -13.23 -17.16 -5.47
CA GLY A 55 -13.24 -18.10 -4.35
C GLY A 55 -11.86 -18.34 -3.74
N LYS A 56 -10.98 -17.34 -3.81
CA LYS A 56 -9.61 -17.44 -3.26
C LYS A 56 -9.58 -17.22 -1.75
N TRP A 57 -10.42 -16.35 -1.26
CA TRP A 57 -10.68 -16.12 0.16
C TRP A 57 -12.12 -15.67 0.37
N GLU A 58 -12.56 -15.76 1.61
CA GLU A 58 -13.88 -15.33 2.06
C GLU A 58 -13.78 -14.64 3.41
N TYR A 59 -14.67 -13.71 3.65
CA TYR A 59 -14.81 -13.00 4.92
C TYR A 59 -15.96 -13.62 5.72
N VAL A 60 -15.69 -13.93 6.99
CA VAL A 60 -16.66 -14.61 7.86
C VAL A 60 -17.40 -13.59 8.72
N ASP A 61 -16.70 -12.55 9.20
CA ASP A 61 -17.23 -11.55 10.13
C ASP A 61 -17.15 -10.15 9.54
N SER A 62 -18.27 -9.66 8.99
CA SER A 62 -18.45 -8.26 8.60
C SER A 62 -19.84 -7.80 8.94
N VAL A 63 -19.96 -6.51 9.26
CA VAL A 63 -21.26 -5.87 9.55
C VAL A 63 -21.99 -5.53 8.26
N LEU A 64 -21.24 -5.14 7.22
CA LEU A 64 -21.79 -4.72 5.93
C LEU A 64 -20.95 -5.24 4.77
N PHE A 65 -21.59 -5.92 3.83
CA PHE A 65 -20.96 -6.43 2.63
C PHE A 65 -21.37 -5.66 1.38
N LEU A 66 -20.42 -5.46 0.47
CA LEU A 66 -20.67 -5.05 -0.89
C LEU A 66 -20.90 -6.32 -1.74
N GLU A 67 -22.10 -6.44 -2.36
CA GLU A 67 -22.51 -7.61 -3.14
C GLU A 67 -22.33 -8.95 -2.37
N ASP A 68 -22.58 -8.92 -1.06
CA ASP A 68 -22.44 -10.09 -0.16
C ASP A 68 -21.05 -10.75 -0.17
N ARG A 69 -20.00 -10.01 -0.54
CA ARG A 69 -18.66 -10.59 -0.72
C ARG A 69 -17.54 -9.79 -0.08
N VAL A 70 -17.54 -8.49 -0.26
CA VAL A 70 -16.44 -7.62 0.19
C VAL A 70 -16.88 -6.76 1.37
N PRO A 71 -16.19 -6.83 2.52
CA PRO A 71 -16.51 -5.99 3.66
C PRO A 71 -16.31 -4.50 3.36
N VAL A 72 -17.35 -3.69 3.62
CA VAL A 72 -17.26 -2.22 3.46
C VAL A 72 -16.28 -1.62 4.46
N GLU A 73 -16.06 -2.28 5.58
CA GLU A 73 -15.09 -1.91 6.62
C GLU A 73 -13.66 -1.83 6.12
N LEU A 74 -13.32 -2.47 5.01
CA LEU A 74 -12.00 -2.36 4.39
C LEU A 74 -11.73 -0.96 3.81
N LEU A 75 -12.76 -0.25 3.35
CA LEU A 75 -12.58 1.07 2.73
C LEU A 75 -11.87 2.08 3.65
N PRO A 76 -12.32 2.36 4.89
CA PRO A 76 -11.60 3.28 5.76
C PRO A 76 -10.21 2.78 6.16
N ILE A 77 -10.00 1.46 6.24
CA ILE A 77 -8.70 0.87 6.56
C ILE A 77 -7.69 1.24 5.46
N PHE A 78 -7.98 0.88 4.21
CA PHE A 78 -7.07 1.12 3.09
C PHE A 78 -6.99 2.60 2.71
N PHE A 79 -8.06 3.36 2.86
CA PHE A 79 -8.02 4.80 2.69
C PHE A 79 -7.05 5.44 3.69
N SER A 80 -7.15 5.11 4.98
CA SER A 80 -6.26 5.63 6.02
C SER A 80 -4.80 5.22 5.79
N LEU A 81 -4.59 3.99 5.31
CA LEU A 81 -3.26 3.49 4.97
C LEU A 81 -2.63 4.29 3.82
N GLY A 82 -3.40 4.57 2.77
CA GLY A 82 -2.95 5.39 1.65
C GLY A 82 -2.60 6.83 2.07
N MET A 83 -3.38 7.43 2.97
CA MET A 83 -3.04 8.72 3.58
C MET A 83 -1.73 8.61 4.37
N LEU A 84 -1.62 7.64 5.26
CA LEU A 84 -0.44 7.44 6.10
C LEU A 84 0.83 7.25 5.26
N ILE A 85 0.75 6.47 4.19
CA ILE A 85 1.86 6.26 3.24
C ILE A 85 2.37 7.60 2.69
N THR A 86 1.47 8.53 2.34
CA THR A 86 1.86 9.87 1.85
C THR A 86 2.56 10.70 2.93
N PHE A 87 2.06 10.66 4.16
CA PHE A 87 2.70 11.36 5.29
C PHE A 87 4.08 10.77 5.58
N VAL A 88 4.21 9.46 5.57
CA VAL A 88 5.50 8.79 5.75
C VAL A 88 6.46 9.14 4.62
N TYR A 89 5.99 9.19 3.37
CA TYR A 89 6.83 9.57 2.24
C TYR A 89 7.37 10.99 2.40
N GLU A 90 6.53 11.93 2.83
CA GLU A 90 6.95 13.31 3.09
C GLU A 90 7.95 13.37 4.23
N TRP A 91 7.69 12.66 5.33
CA TRP A 91 8.61 12.57 6.46
C TRP A 91 9.97 11.97 6.05
N LEU A 92 9.99 10.91 5.23
CA LEU A 92 11.22 10.35 4.68
C LEU A 92 11.96 11.36 3.80
N ASN A 93 11.24 12.15 3.02
CA ASN A 93 11.81 13.18 2.16
C ASN A 93 12.46 14.32 2.97
N GLU A 94 11.82 14.73 4.06
CA GLU A 94 12.31 15.75 4.99
C GLU A 94 13.41 15.23 5.94
N SER A 95 13.53 13.90 6.10
CA SER A 95 14.51 13.28 7.01
C SER A 95 15.93 13.28 6.41
N GLU A 96 16.91 13.24 7.30
CA GLU A 96 18.33 13.03 6.91
C GLU A 96 18.74 11.55 6.85
N TRP A 97 17.77 10.64 6.91
CA TRP A 97 18.05 9.21 6.89
C TRP A 97 18.68 8.77 5.58
N GLU A 98 19.75 8.00 5.70
CA GLU A 98 20.41 7.35 4.58
C GLU A 98 20.36 5.84 4.75
N VAL A 99 20.05 5.16 3.67
CA VAL A 99 19.99 3.70 3.64
C VAL A 99 20.69 3.20 2.39
N SER A 100 21.40 2.10 2.55
CA SER A 100 22.02 1.42 1.41
C SER A 100 20.95 0.88 0.46
N LEU A 101 21.02 1.28 -0.81
CA LEU A 101 20.16 0.76 -1.86
C LEU A 101 20.27 -0.78 -1.97
N SER A 102 21.47 -1.32 -1.77
CA SER A 102 21.70 -2.77 -1.78
C SER A 102 20.93 -3.46 -0.65
N LEU A 103 20.95 -2.91 0.57
CA LEU A 103 20.17 -3.46 1.70
C LEU A 103 18.67 -3.43 1.38
N SER A 104 18.17 -2.32 0.87
CA SER A 104 16.76 -2.16 0.52
C SER A 104 16.32 -3.17 -0.54
N LEU A 105 17.12 -3.35 -1.58
CA LEU A 105 16.86 -4.34 -2.63
C LEU A 105 16.85 -5.77 -2.10
N ASN A 106 17.72 -6.11 -1.13
CA ASN A 106 17.75 -7.45 -0.54
C ASN A 106 16.43 -7.80 0.16
N ILE A 107 15.75 -6.82 0.76
CA ILE A 107 14.43 -7.04 1.39
C ILE A 107 13.40 -7.44 0.32
N ILE A 108 13.34 -6.71 -0.79
CA ILE A 108 12.42 -7.04 -1.90
C ILE A 108 12.75 -8.37 -2.55
N ILE A 109 14.04 -8.67 -2.73
CA ILE A 109 14.50 -9.96 -3.25
C ILE A 109 14.05 -11.09 -2.30
N LEU A 110 14.19 -10.91 -0.99
CA LEU A 110 13.74 -11.89 0.00
C LEU A 110 12.23 -12.16 -0.10
N LEU A 111 11.41 -11.10 -0.24
CA LEU A 111 9.98 -11.25 -0.49
C LEU A 111 9.70 -12.00 -1.80
N GLY A 112 10.41 -11.68 -2.87
CA GLY A 112 10.29 -12.39 -4.15
C GLY A 112 10.68 -13.87 -4.06
N VAL A 113 11.75 -14.18 -3.33
CA VAL A 113 12.17 -15.57 -3.08
C VAL A 113 11.10 -16.32 -2.28
N SER A 114 10.50 -15.68 -1.26
CA SER A 114 9.43 -16.30 -0.49
C SER A 114 8.22 -16.65 -1.38
N VAL A 115 7.79 -15.76 -2.27
CA VAL A 115 6.73 -16.03 -3.25
C VAL A 115 7.08 -17.22 -4.14
N TYR A 116 8.31 -17.26 -4.66
CA TYR A 116 8.77 -18.35 -5.52
C TYR A 116 8.76 -19.70 -4.78
N VAL A 117 9.27 -19.73 -3.55
CA VAL A 117 9.30 -20.94 -2.71
C VAL A 117 7.89 -21.42 -2.42
N PHE A 118 7.01 -20.55 -1.94
CA PHE A 118 5.62 -20.93 -1.61
C PHE A 118 4.86 -21.39 -2.86
N ARG A 119 5.05 -20.74 -4.01
CA ARG A 119 4.47 -21.19 -5.27
C ARG A 119 4.91 -22.60 -5.63
N THR A 120 6.20 -22.89 -5.53
CA THR A 120 6.76 -24.19 -5.94
C THR A 120 6.25 -25.33 -5.07
N PHE A 121 6.07 -25.08 -3.76
CA PHE A 121 5.67 -26.11 -2.83
C PHE A 121 4.15 -26.22 -2.63
N ASN A 122 3.37 -25.17 -2.90
CA ASN A 122 1.93 -25.13 -2.62
C ASN A 122 1.06 -24.79 -3.85
N ASP A 123 1.65 -24.74 -5.05
CA ASP A 123 0.96 -24.41 -6.32
C ASP A 123 0.11 -23.12 -6.25
N GLN A 124 0.63 -22.11 -5.56
CA GLN A 124 -0.09 -20.85 -5.35
C GLN A 124 -0.10 -19.96 -6.59
N PRO A 125 -1.21 -19.26 -6.86
CA PRO A 125 -1.26 -18.29 -7.94
C PRO A 125 -0.34 -17.10 -7.66
N VAL A 126 0.22 -16.51 -8.73
CA VAL A 126 1.09 -15.32 -8.67
C VAL A 126 0.52 -14.16 -9.49
N ALA A 127 -0.78 -14.18 -9.78
CA ALA A 127 -1.43 -13.21 -10.64
C ALA A 127 -1.28 -11.76 -10.12
N LEU A 128 -1.41 -11.57 -8.80
CA LEU A 128 -1.27 -10.25 -8.18
C LEU A 128 0.16 -9.72 -8.32
N VAL A 129 1.16 -10.58 -8.17
CA VAL A 129 2.58 -10.20 -8.36
C VAL A 129 2.84 -9.81 -9.81
N MET A 130 2.29 -10.53 -10.78
CA MET A 130 2.48 -10.21 -12.20
C MET A 130 1.91 -8.84 -12.58
N ILE A 131 0.88 -8.37 -11.90
CA ILE A 131 0.29 -7.05 -12.11
C ILE A 131 1.05 -5.99 -11.28
N SER A 132 1.32 -6.25 -10.02
CA SER A 132 1.88 -5.26 -9.09
C SER A 132 3.34 -4.95 -9.36
N VAL A 133 4.17 -5.93 -9.77
CA VAL A 133 5.60 -5.72 -10.01
C VAL A 133 5.88 -4.66 -11.09
N PRO A 134 5.27 -4.72 -12.30
CA PRO A 134 5.46 -3.66 -13.28
C PRO A 134 5.05 -2.27 -12.78
N ILE A 135 3.96 -2.19 -12.03
CA ILE A 135 3.45 -0.94 -11.46
C ILE A 135 4.41 -0.39 -10.39
N GLY A 136 4.92 -1.24 -9.51
CA GLY A 136 5.91 -0.86 -8.51
C GLY A 136 7.24 -0.41 -9.11
N ILE A 137 7.73 -1.10 -10.15
CA ILE A 137 8.93 -0.69 -10.90
C ILE A 137 8.70 0.67 -11.57
N TRP A 138 7.56 0.88 -12.22
CA TRP A 138 7.19 2.18 -12.78
C TRP A 138 7.24 3.28 -11.70
N GLY A 139 6.70 3.00 -10.52
CA GLY A 139 6.73 3.93 -9.39
C GLY A 139 8.15 4.33 -9.01
N LEU A 140 9.07 3.36 -8.88
CA LEU A 140 10.47 3.61 -8.60
C LEU A 140 11.19 4.43 -9.69
N MET A 141 10.78 4.28 -10.94
CA MET A 141 11.35 5.07 -12.05
C MET A 141 10.95 6.54 -11.97
N GLN A 142 9.88 6.90 -11.27
CA GLN A 142 9.48 8.29 -11.06
C GLN A 142 10.33 9.01 -10.01
N ILE A 143 10.97 8.28 -9.11
CA ILE A 143 11.83 8.84 -8.05
C ILE A 143 13.23 9.02 -8.61
N ASP A 144 13.73 10.25 -8.71
CA ASP A 144 15.06 10.52 -9.30
C ASP A 144 16.18 10.34 -8.26
N GLU A 145 15.96 10.81 -7.06
CA GLU A 145 16.94 10.81 -5.99
C GLU A 145 17.24 9.39 -5.48
N ARG A 146 18.52 8.97 -5.53
CA ARG A 146 18.95 7.64 -5.11
C ARG A 146 18.62 7.33 -3.65
N ARG A 147 18.77 8.32 -2.75
CA ARG A 147 18.44 8.19 -1.34
C ARG A 147 16.93 7.87 -1.17
N MET A 148 16.06 8.65 -1.82
CA MET A 148 14.63 8.44 -1.77
C MET A 148 14.21 7.10 -2.39
N LYS A 149 14.87 6.66 -3.46
CA LYS A 149 14.67 5.29 -4.00
C LYS A 149 14.95 4.22 -2.94
N ALA A 150 16.10 4.32 -2.28
CA ALA A 150 16.50 3.35 -1.26
C ALA A 150 15.53 3.34 -0.08
N LEU A 151 15.14 4.52 0.44
CA LEU A 151 14.19 4.66 1.52
C LEU A 151 12.79 4.13 1.14
N SER A 152 12.34 4.43 -0.08
CA SER A 152 11.04 3.96 -0.59
C SER A 152 10.99 2.44 -0.69
N ILE A 153 12.03 1.82 -1.22
CA ILE A 153 12.14 0.36 -1.32
C ILE A 153 12.17 -0.26 0.08
N MET A 154 12.96 0.31 0.98
CA MET A 154 13.07 -0.20 2.35
C MET A 154 11.75 -0.11 3.09
N PHE A 155 11.09 1.05 3.05
CA PHE A 155 9.80 1.24 3.69
C PHE A 155 8.74 0.29 3.10
N ALA A 156 8.65 0.20 1.76
CA ALA A 156 7.73 -0.72 1.10
C ALA A 156 7.98 -2.17 1.50
N GLY A 157 9.25 -2.59 1.57
CA GLY A 157 9.63 -3.92 2.04
C GLY A 157 9.24 -4.19 3.49
N PHE A 158 9.44 -3.22 4.38
CA PHE A 158 9.00 -3.34 5.77
C PHE A 158 7.49 -3.46 5.90
N VAL A 159 6.71 -2.70 5.12
CA VAL A 159 5.26 -2.81 5.14
C VAL A 159 4.81 -4.18 4.62
N GLY A 160 5.44 -4.69 3.56
CA GLY A 160 5.17 -6.06 3.10
C GLY A 160 5.49 -7.13 4.16
N LEU A 161 6.60 -6.99 4.90
CA LEU A 161 6.91 -7.89 6.01
C LEU A 161 5.91 -7.75 7.17
N ALA A 162 5.48 -6.53 7.48
CA ALA A 162 4.47 -6.28 8.51
C ALA A 162 3.12 -6.87 8.11
N ASP A 163 2.72 -6.74 6.84
CA ASP A 163 1.53 -7.34 6.28
C ASP A 163 1.55 -8.86 6.44
N TYR A 164 2.68 -9.51 6.17
CA TYR A 164 2.86 -10.94 6.40
C TYR A 164 2.51 -11.33 7.85
N VAL A 165 3.01 -10.56 8.83
CA VAL A 165 2.74 -10.83 10.27
C VAL A 165 1.27 -10.62 10.59
N VAL A 166 0.68 -9.52 10.10
CA VAL A 166 -0.73 -9.18 10.33
C VAL A 166 -1.65 -10.24 9.74
N GLU A 167 -1.42 -10.68 8.51
CA GLU A 167 -2.22 -11.72 7.87
C GLU A 167 -2.17 -13.04 8.64
N VAL A 168 -0.97 -13.49 9.05
CA VAL A 168 -0.82 -14.71 9.85
C VAL A 168 -1.57 -14.59 11.19
N MET A 169 -1.55 -13.41 11.81
CA MET A 169 -2.29 -13.18 13.07
C MET A 169 -3.81 -13.22 12.85
N ILE A 170 -4.31 -12.57 11.80
CA ILE A 170 -5.75 -12.52 11.50
C ILE A 170 -6.26 -13.93 11.12
N MET A 171 -5.52 -14.68 10.30
CA MET A 171 -5.87 -16.06 9.97
C MET A 171 -5.96 -16.94 11.22
N LYS A 172 -5.01 -16.81 12.16
CA LYS A 172 -5.04 -17.54 13.43
C LYS A 172 -6.20 -17.16 14.33
N SER A 173 -6.70 -15.93 14.22
CA SER A 173 -7.87 -15.46 14.99
C SER A 173 -9.21 -15.85 14.35
N GLY A 174 -9.21 -16.44 13.14
CA GLY A 174 -10.42 -16.83 12.43
C GLY A 174 -11.16 -15.67 11.74
N GLY A 175 -10.52 -14.50 11.58
CA GLY A 175 -11.14 -13.31 11.00
C GLY A 175 -11.45 -13.44 9.50
N TYR A 176 -10.61 -14.16 8.76
CA TYR A 176 -10.87 -14.61 7.39
C TYR A 176 -10.07 -15.88 7.06
N GLY A 177 -10.47 -16.57 6.00
CA GLY A 177 -9.82 -17.78 5.56
C GLY A 177 -9.41 -17.72 4.08
N TYR A 178 -8.23 -18.21 3.77
CA TYR A 178 -7.83 -18.49 2.40
C TYR A 178 -8.18 -19.93 2.05
N SER A 179 -8.78 -20.17 0.89
CA SER A 179 -9.11 -21.51 0.39
C SER A 179 -7.89 -22.42 0.21
N ALA A 180 -6.72 -21.85 -0.03
CA ALA A 180 -5.44 -22.54 -0.22
C ALA A 180 -4.39 -22.24 0.87
N GLY A 181 -4.80 -21.74 2.04
CA GLY A 181 -3.88 -21.30 3.10
C GLY A 181 -3.27 -19.93 2.83
N PHE A 182 -2.25 -19.55 3.62
CA PHE A 182 -1.58 -18.24 3.52
C PHE A 182 -1.09 -17.93 2.09
N ARG A 183 -1.28 -16.70 1.64
CA ARG A 183 -0.88 -16.22 0.32
C ARG A 183 0.43 -15.44 0.39
N ALA A 184 1.53 -16.09 0.05
CA ALA A 184 2.85 -15.48 0.06
C ALA A 184 3.02 -14.33 -0.97
N GLU A 185 2.11 -14.20 -1.94
CA GLU A 185 2.15 -13.11 -2.93
C GLU A 185 1.73 -11.75 -2.36
N THR A 186 0.88 -11.74 -1.31
CA THR A 186 0.27 -10.52 -0.76
C THR A 186 1.31 -9.53 -0.22
N PRO A 187 2.28 -9.94 0.62
CA PRO A 187 3.32 -9.04 1.12
C PRO A 187 4.12 -8.35 0.02
N LEU A 188 4.50 -9.09 -1.03
CA LEU A 188 5.21 -8.52 -2.16
C LEU A 188 4.30 -7.58 -2.97
N THR A 189 3.05 -7.95 -3.16
CA THR A 189 2.05 -7.13 -3.85
C THR A 189 1.88 -5.78 -3.15
N TYR A 190 1.69 -5.74 -1.84
CA TYR A 190 1.59 -4.50 -1.08
C TYR A 190 2.87 -3.67 -1.15
N SER A 191 4.05 -4.30 -1.06
CA SER A 191 5.32 -3.59 -1.28
C SER A 191 5.35 -2.87 -2.63
N MET A 192 4.92 -3.54 -3.71
CA MET A 192 4.88 -2.95 -5.05
C MET A 192 3.84 -1.83 -5.17
N VAL A 193 2.68 -1.99 -4.57
CA VAL A 193 1.62 -0.96 -4.55
C VAL A 193 2.10 0.30 -3.82
N ILE A 194 2.80 0.16 -2.70
CA ILE A 194 3.37 1.30 -1.97
C ILE A 194 4.41 2.04 -2.82
N MET A 195 5.30 1.32 -3.50
CA MET A 195 6.25 1.93 -4.43
C MET A 195 5.53 2.67 -5.57
N ALA A 196 4.43 2.13 -6.06
CA ALA A 196 3.61 2.79 -7.07
C ALA A 196 2.99 4.09 -6.55
N ILE A 197 2.47 4.11 -5.32
CA ILE A 197 1.92 5.32 -4.69
C ILE A 197 3.00 6.40 -4.56
N PHE A 198 4.19 6.06 -4.09
CA PHE A 198 5.32 6.98 -4.03
C PHE A 198 5.67 7.55 -5.41
N GLY A 199 5.64 6.70 -6.44
CA GLY A 199 5.84 7.12 -7.82
C GLY A 199 4.76 8.09 -8.31
N VAL A 200 3.50 7.88 -7.97
CA VAL A 200 2.40 8.80 -8.31
C VAL A 200 2.61 10.17 -7.64
N ILE A 201 3.04 10.20 -6.39
CA ILE A 201 3.34 11.44 -5.67
C ILE A 201 4.43 12.22 -6.41
N GLU A 202 5.56 11.57 -6.73
CA GLU A 202 6.68 12.21 -7.44
C GLU A 202 6.31 12.66 -8.85
N TRP A 203 5.63 11.83 -9.61
CA TRP A 203 5.16 12.18 -10.94
C TRP A 203 4.26 13.43 -10.94
N ARG A 204 3.36 13.55 -9.94
CA ARG A 204 2.51 14.75 -9.79
C ARG A 204 3.31 15.97 -9.41
N ARG A 205 4.32 15.83 -8.53
CA ARG A 205 5.22 16.94 -8.15
C ARG A 205 5.97 17.47 -9.37
N LYS A 206 6.55 16.60 -10.17
CA LYS A 206 7.23 16.95 -11.42
C LYS A 206 6.30 17.67 -12.40
N ARG A 207 5.07 17.18 -12.56
CA ARG A 207 4.09 17.82 -13.44
C ARG A 207 3.76 19.25 -12.98
N ARG A 208 3.52 19.45 -11.68
CA ARG A 208 3.24 20.80 -11.15
C ARG A 208 4.42 21.75 -11.36
N ALA A 209 5.64 21.31 -11.10
CA ALA A 209 6.85 22.10 -11.33
C ALA A 209 6.97 22.53 -12.80
N ASN A 210 6.73 21.61 -13.73
CA ASN A 210 6.80 21.93 -15.16
C ASN A 210 5.69 22.92 -15.60
N THR A 211 4.48 22.81 -15.07
CA THR A 211 3.39 23.75 -15.38
C THR A 211 3.72 25.16 -14.88
N SER A 212 4.22 25.28 -13.64
CA SER A 212 4.60 26.59 -13.09
C SER A 212 5.73 27.27 -13.86
N LEU A 213 6.66 26.51 -14.45
CA LEU A 213 7.72 27.05 -15.30
C LEU A 213 7.19 27.57 -16.64
N LEU A 214 6.20 26.90 -17.23
CA LEU A 214 5.55 27.34 -18.47
C LEU A 214 4.73 28.61 -18.27
N ASP A 215 4.01 28.71 -17.15
CA ASP A 215 3.21 29.89 -16.79
C ASP A 215 4.11 31.11 -16.48
N ALA A 216 5.32 30.89 -15.95
CA ALA A 216 6.28 31.96 -15.70
C ALA A 216 7.02 32.45 -16.97
N ALA A 217 7.00 31.66 -18.04
CA ALA A 217 7.64 31.98 -19.32
C ALA A 217 6.68 32.63 -20.35
N SER A 218 5.37 32.63 -20.06
CA SER A 218 4.31 33.27 -20.87
C SER A 218 4.03 34.70 -20.40
#